data_ac9893273eabcb94089602d5f60bd3f7
#
_entry.id   ac9893273eabcb94089602d5f60bd3f7
#
_cell.length_a   1.000
_cell.length_b   1.000
_cell.length_c   1.000
_cell.angle_alpha   90.00
_cell.angle_beta   90.00
_cell.angle_gamma   90.00
#
_symmetry.space_group_name_H-M   'P 1'
#
loop_
_entity.id
_entity.type
_entity.pdbx_description
1 polymer ?
#
loop_
_entity_poly.entity_id
_entity_poly.type
_entity_poly.pdbx_seq_one_letter_code
_entity_poly.pdbx_strand_id
1 'polypeptide(L)'
;MRPIGFSTGALAKGDFEHGLNVQRAAPRIDAVELSALRDHELPALVDAIPSLDLDAFAYVSVHAPSNLQTLDEETVFALLLRLPESWPIVAHPEILRTPSLWRRLGERLCLENMDNRKTTGRTIPELQQLFDAFPKATFCLDLGHARQIDPTMASAILMLRGFGDRLRQLHVSEVGPRGEHLPLGATARSSFARVAHHVPADCPLIIESIIPAESIEHELDVVSAVFEALTPQAAMA
;
A
#
# COMPACT_ATOMS: atom_id res chain seq x y z
N MET A 1 -14.19 0.62 12.47
CA MET A 1 -14.03 1.65 11.41
C MET A 1 -12.84 1.22 10.57
N ARG A 2 -12.86 1.45 9.27
CA ARG A 2 -11.74 1.10 8.38
C ARG A 2 -10.59 2.07 8.59
N PRO A 3 -9.37 1.63 8.91
CA PRO A 3 -8.23 2.54 8.99
C PRO A 3 -7.92 3.17 7.63
N ILE A 4 -7.70 4.49 7.62
CA ILE A 4 -7.39 5.25 6.41
C ILE A 4 -6.28 6.25 6.66
N GLY A 5 -5.39 6.39 5.71
CA GLY A 5 -4.29 7.36 5.77
C GLY A 5 -3.46 7.36 4.49
N PHE A 6 -2.29 7.95 4.55
CA PHE A 6 -1.44 8.13 3.38
C PHE A 6 -0.08 7.45 3.55
N SER A 7 0.54 7.15 2.40
CA SER A 7 1.98 6.91 2.33
C SER A 7 2.73 8.22 2.54
N THR A 8 3.74 8.23 3.43
CA THR A 8 4.60 9.42 3.62
C THR A 8 5.35 9.76 2.34
N GLY A 9 5.66 8.76 1.52
CA GLY A 9 6.31 8.96 0.22
C GLY A 9 5.42 9.71 -0.79
N ALA A 10 4.12 9.54 -0.74
CA ALA A 10 3.18 10.27 -1.59
C ALA A 10 3.07 11.76 -1.20
N LEU A 11 3.05 12.05 0.10
CA LEU A 11 2.88 13.43 0.60
C LEU A 11 4.16 14.26 0.59
N ALA A 12 5.31 13.63 0.85
CA ALA A 12 6.56 14.36 1.08
C ALA A 12 7.79 13.72 0.42
N LYS A 13 7.61 12.81 -0.51
CA LYS A 13 8.67 12.08 -1.21
C LYS A 13 9.65 11.41 -0.23
N GLY A 14 10.89 11.83 -0.10
CA GLY A 14 11.87 11.26 0.82
C GLY A 14 11.86 11.84 2.24
N ASP A 15 11.02 12.83 2.54
CA ASP A 15 10.89 13.45 3.86
C ASP A 15 9.73 12.80 4.64
N PHE A 16 9.99 11.62 5.20
CA PHE A 16 8.97 10.87 5.95
C PHE A 16 8.49 11.61 7.21
N GLU A 17 9.35 12.41 7.86
CA GLU A 17 8.96 13.20 9.05
C GLU A 17 7.95 14.27 8.69
N HIS A 18 8.18 15.00 7.59
CA HIS A 18 7.22 15.97 7.09
C HIS A 18 5.91 15.30 6.71
N GLY A 19 5.96 14.19 5.95
CA GLY A 19 4.77 13.41 5.56
C GLY A 19 3.98 12.90 6.76
N LEU A 20 4.65 12.49 7.85
CA LEU A 20 4.02 12.06 9.09
C LEU A 20 3.35 13.24 9.82
N ASN A 21 4.05 14.38 9.93
CA ASN A 21 3.53 15.56 10.62
C ASN A 21 2.27 16.12 9.93
N VAL A 22 2.25 16.11 8.60
CA VAL A 22 1.09 16.55 7.82
C VAL A 22 -0.11 15.64 8.09
N GLN A 23 0.07 14.32 8.18
CA GLN A 23 -0.99 13.37 8.48
C GLN A 23 -1.52 13.51 9.92
N ARG A 24 -0.64 13.69 10.90
CA ARG A 24 -1.04 13.88 12.30
C ARG A 24 -1.90 15.12 12.53
N ALA A 25 -1.81 16.12 11.66
CA ALA A 25 -2.66 17.30 11.71
C ALA A 25 -4.10 17.05 11.22
N ALA A 26 -4.37 15.92 10.57
CA ALA A 26 -5.68 15.55 10.04
C ALA A 26 -6.35 14.49 10.95
N PRO A 27 -7.38 14.85 11.74
CA PRO A 27 -7.91 13.99 12.80
C PRO A 27 -8.66 12.74 12.30
N ARG A 28 -8.93 12.66 11.00
CA ARG A 28 -9.60 11.51 10.37
C ARG A 28 -8.61 10.42 9.95
N ILE A 29 -7.32 10.71 10.00
CA ILE A 29 -6.27 9.75 9.62
C ILE A 29 -5.90 8.90 10.84
N ASP A 30 -6.06 7.59 10.71
CA ASP A 30 -5.72 6.60 11.72
C ASP A 30 -4.87 5.44 11.16
N ALA A 31 -4.42 5.57 9.90
CA ALA A 31 -3.43 4.69 9.28
C ALA A 31 -2.27 5.49 8.70
N VAL A 32 -1.08 4.90 8.63
CA VAL A 32 0.07 5.47 7.95
C VAL A 32 0.94 4.39 7.34
N GLU A 33 1.48 4.67 6.16
CA GLU A 33 2.58 3.91 5.61
C GLU A 33 3.84 4.77 5.58
N LEU A 34 4.85 4.34 6.33
CA LEU A 34 6.17 4.97 6.30
C LEU A 34 6.94 4.45 5.08
N SER A 35 7.42 5.36 4.24
CA SER A 35 8.01 4.98 2.95
C SER A 35 9.48 5.37 2.87
N ALA A 36 10.31 4.40 2.46
CA ALA A 36 11.67 4.61 2.01
C ALA A 36 11.77 4.12 0.55
N LEU A 37 11.19 4.88 -0.37
CA LEU A 37 11.04 4.47 -1.78
C LEU A 37 12.41 4.31 -2.50
N ARG A 38 13.44 4.99 -2.02
CA ARG A 38 14.82 4.82 -2.45
C ARG A 38 15.62 4.14 -1.35
N ASP A 39 16.45 3.18 -1.71
CA ASP A 39 17.17 2.33 -0.76
C ASP A 39 18.08 3.13 0.21
N HIS A 40 18.66 4.25 -0.24
CA HIS A 40 19.47 5.12 0.61
C HIS A 40 18.66 5.90 1.67
N GLU A 41 17.33 5.95 1.58
CA GLU A 41 16.44 6.57 2.56
C GLU A 41 16.15 5.63 3.75
N LEU A 42 16.23 4.31 3.52
CA LEU A 42 15.84 3.29 4.49
C LEU A 42 16.63 3.34 5.82
N PRO A 43 17.97 3.54 5.84
CA PRO A 43 18.70 3.64 7.10
C PRO A 43 18.19 4.77 8.00
N ALA A 44 17.97 5.96 7.42
CA ALA A 44 17.46 7.12 8.16
C ALA A 44 16.06 6.88 8.72
N LEU A 45 15.16 6.29 7.93
CA LEU A 45 13.83 5.92 8.40
C LEU A 45 13.90 4.92 9.56
N VAL A 46 14.65 3.82 9.42
CA VAL A 46 14.76 2.78 10.45
C VAL A 46 15.38 3.33 11.74
N ASP A 47 16.37 4.21 11.65
CA ASP A 47 17.00 4.83 12.82
C ASP A 47 16.06 5.81 13.53
N ALA A 48 15.15 6.46 12.81
CA ALA A 48 14.19 7.40 13.37
C ALA A 48 13.01 6.70 14.10
N ILE A 49 12.64 5.46 13.75
CA ILE A 49 11.46 4.75 14.28
C ILE A 49 11.30 4.89 15.80
N PRO A 50 12.34 4.69 16.65
CA PRO A 50 12.17 4.78 18.10
C PRO A 50 11.77 6.17 18.63
N SER A 51 11.95 7.22 17.81
CA SER A 51 11.65 8.61 18.16
C SER A 51 10.38 9.16 17.50
N LEU A 52 9.78 8.40 16.56
CA LEU A 52 8.55 8.83 15.91
C LEU A 52 7.36 8.67 16.85
N ASP A 53 6.54 9.71 16.94
CA ASP A 53 5.25 9.64 17.61
C ASP A 53 4.20 9.07 16.65
N LEU A 54 3.84 7.80 16.85
CA LEU A 54 2.90 7.06 16.03
C LEU A 54 1.61 6.69 16.78
N ASP A 55 1.41 7.20 17.98
CA ASP A 55 0.28 6.84 18.87
C ASP A 55 -1.10 7.19 18.26
N ALA A 56 -1.14 8.15 17.34
CA ALA A 56 -2.37 8.52 16.64
C ALA A 56 -2.84 7.49 15.59
N PHE A 57 -1.96 6.56 15.19
CA PHE A 57 -2.25 5.62 14.11
C PHE A 57 -2.59 4.23 14.65
N ALA A 58 -3.81 3.77 14.38
CA ALA A 58 -4.25 2.40 14.67
C ALA A 58 -3.59 1.37 13.76
N TYR A 59 -3.12 1.79 12.59
CA TYR A 59 -2.44 0.94 11.62
C TYR A 59 -1.16 1.61 11.09
N VAL A 60 -0.05 0.88 11.17
CA VAL A 60 1.24 1.31 10.63
C VAL A 60 1.80 0.21 9.74
N SER A 61 2.21 0.57 8.53
CA SER A 61 2.98 -0.28 7.62
C SER A 61 4.24 0.44 7.16
N VAL A 62 5.15 -0.29 6.52
CA VAL A 62 6.35 0.27 5.92
C VAL A 62 6.43 -0.18 4.47
N HIS A 63 6.65 0.77 3.56
CA HIS A 63 6.99 0.46 2.18
C HIS A 63 8.51 0.31 2.04
N ALA A 64 8.96 -0.88 1.65
CA ALA A 64 10.36 -1.14 1.33
C ALA A 64 10.79 -0.37 0.07
N PRO A 65 12.10 -0.19 -0.17
CA PRO A 65 12.58 0.45 -1.38
C PRO A 65 12.01 -0.18 -2.65
N SER A 66 11.56 0.67 -3.59
CA SER A 66 10.99 0.20 -4.86
C SER A 66 12.02 -0.44 -5.79
N ASN A 67 13.30 -0.16 -5.55
CA ASN A 67 14.45 -0.76 -6.24
C ASN A 67 15.70 -0.69 -5.35
N LEU A 68 16.73 -1.47 -5.71
CA LEU A 68 18.01 -1.52 -5.02
C LEU A 68 19.08 -0.94 -5.94
N GLN A 69 19.60 0.25 -5.61
CA GLN A 69 20.58 0.98 -6.40
C GLN A 69 21.89 1.21 -5.64
N THR A 70 21.81 1.51 -4.35
CA THR A 70 22.96 1.87 -3.50
C THR A 70 23.23 0.85 -2.41
N LEU A 71 22.18 0.15 -1.94
CA LEU A 71 22.29 -0.91 -0.95
C LEU A 71 22.07 -2.28 -1.61
N ASP A 72 22.75 -3.29 -1.09
CA ASP A 72 22.45 -4.67 -1.47
C ASP A 72 21.20 -5.22 -0.76
N GLU A 73 20.70 -6.32 -1.26
CA GLU A 73 19.48 -6.97 -0.78
C GLU A 73 19.59 -7.39 0.69
N GLU A 74 20.76 -7.89 1.09
CA GLU A 74 21.01 -8.37 2.47
C GLU A 74 21.00 -7.20 3.47
N THR A 75 21.60 -6.09 3.11
CA THR A 75 21.61 -4.84 3.91
C THR A 75 20.19 -4.29 4.07
N VAL A 76 19.43 -4.19 2.98
CA VAL A 76 18.03 -3.74 3.04
C VAL A 76 17.21 -4.68 3.91
N PHE A 77 17.35 -6.00 3.74
CA PHE A 77 16.65 -6.97 4.56
C PHE A 77 17.01 -6.85 6.05
N ALA A 78 18.30 -6.67 6.38
CA ALA A 78 18.75 -6.51 7.76
C ALA A 78 18.16 -5.25 8.42
N LEU A 79 18.03 -4.17 7.67
CA LEU A 79 17.38 -2.94 8.14
C LEU A 79 15.87 -3.17 8.40
N LEU A 80 15.17 -3.83 7.48
CA LEU A 80 13.75 -4.14 7.63
C LEU A 80 13.45 -5.06 8.82
N LEU A 81 14.39 -5.93 9.21
CA LEU A 81 14.24 -6.75 10.43
C LEU A 81 14.28 -5.94 11.73
N ARG A 82 14.81 -4.71 11.73
CA ARG A 82 14.83 -3.83 12.91
C ARG A 82 13.48 -3.17 13.18
N LEU A 83 12.58 -3.18 12.21
CA LEU A 83 11.22 -2.62 12.35
C LEU A 83 10.38 -3.48 13.31
N PRO A 84 9.38 -2.89 14.01
CA PRO A 84 8.48 -3.61 14.88
C PRO A 84 7.86 -4.85 14.21
N GLU A 85 7.82 -5.97 14.93
CA GLU A 85 7.37 -7.26 14.38
C GLU A 85 5.90 -7.27 13.94
N SER A 86 5.06 -6.38 14.49
CA SER A 86 3.65 -6.25 14.13
C SER A 86 3.41 -5.52 12.81
N TRP A 87 4.43 -4.83 12.28
CA TRP A 87 4.24 -4.00 11.09
C TRP A 87 4.41 -4.80 9.81
N PRO A 88 3.44 -4.72 8.87
CA PRO A 88 3.60 -5.21 7.52
C PRO A 88 4.68 -4.43 6.78
N ILE A 89 5.40 -5.14 5.91
CA ILE A 89 6.42 -4.57 5.04
C ILE A 89 5.96 -4.78 3.60
N VAL A 90 5.44 -3.73 2.99
CA VAL A 90 5.05 -3.76 1.57
C VAL A 90 6.31 -3.79 0.72
N ALA A 91 6.34 -4.69 -0.24
CA ALA A 91 7.50 -4.87 -1.11
C ALA A 91 7.10 -5.17 -2.55
N HIS A 92 7.76 -4.50 -3.48
CA HIS A 92 7.70 -4.83 -4.89
C HIS A 92 8.43 -6.17 -5.17
N PRO A 93 7.87 -7.04 -6.01
CA PRO A 93 8.49 -8.33 -6.33
C PRO A 93 9.92 -8.24 -6.86
N GLU A 94 10.28 -7.14 -7.52
CA GLU A 94 11.58 -6.97 -8.18
C GLU A 94 12.77 -6.90 -7.23
N ILE A 95 12.56 -6.54 -5.97
CA ILE A 95 13.62 -6.51 -4.97
C ILE A 95 13.81 -7.86 -4.27
N LEU A 96 12.87 -8.79 -4.42
CA LEU A 96 12.84 -10.09 -3.74
C LEU A 96 13.68 -11.14 -4.49
N ARG A 97 14.96 -10.85 -4.75
CA ARG A 97 15.83 -11.66 -5.59
C ARG A 97 16.23 -12.99 -4.95
N THR A 98 16.34 -13.02 -3.61
CA THR A 98 16.75 -14.18 -2.82
C THR A 98 15.58 -14.67 -1.96
N PRO A 99 14.73 -15.59 -2.47
CA PRO A 99 13.51 -16.01 -1.75
C PRO A 99 13.75 -16.57 -0.35
N SER A 100 14.87 -17.29 -0.13
CA SER A 100 15.22 -17.82 1.19
C SER A 100 15.44 -16.73 2.25
N LEU A 101 15.90 -15.55 1.82
CA LEU A 101 16.08 -14.38 2.69
C LEU A 101 14.72 -13.81 3.11
N TRP A 102 13.89 -13.45 2.12
CA TRP A 102 12.62 -12.76 2.35
C TRP A 102 11.53 -13.61 3.01
N ARG A 103 11.57 -14.94 2.83
CA ARG A 103 10.67 -15.86 3.56
C ARG A 103 10.77 -15.73 5.09
N ARG A 104 11.87 -15.21 5.60
CA ARG A 104 12.07 -15.00 7.04
C ARG A 104 11.15 -13.90 7.61
N LEU A 105 10.63 -12.99 6.79
CA LEU A 105 9.61 -12.03 7.21
C LEU A 105 8.25 -12.69 7.49
N GLY A 106 7.98 -13.87 6.89
CA GLY A 106 6.71 -14.56 7.11
C GLY A 106 5.52 -13.72 6.66
N GLU A 107 4.53 -13.54 7.55
CA GLU A 107 3.31 -12.76 7.31
C GLU A 107 3.55 -11.25 7.25
N ARG A 108 4.71 -10.79 7.72
CA ARG A 108 5.09 -9.37 7.58
C ARG A 108 5.42 -8.98 6.14
N LEU A 109 5.88 -9.92 5.32
CA LEU A 109 6.08 -9.65 3.90
C LEU A 109 4.71 -9.45 3.25
N CYS A 110 4.46 -8.24 2.77
CA CYS A 110 3.23 -7.86 2.09
C CYS A 110 3.54 -7.62 0.62
N LEU A 111 3.17 -8.56 -0.24
CA LEU A 111 3.45 -8.47 -1.68
C LEU A 111 2.46 -7.52 -2.35
N GLU A 112 2.97 -6.61 -3.14
CA GLU A 112 2.15 -5.68 -3.92
C GLU A 112 2.00 -6.14 -5.37
N ASN A 113 0.80 -6.00 -5.94
CA ASN A 113 0.62 -6.17 -7.38
C ASN A 113 1.12 -4.94 -8.14
N MET A 114 1.71 -5.19 -9.29
CA MET A 114 2.46 -4.20 -10.04
C MET A 114 1.73 -3.63 -11.25
N ASP A 115 2.17 -2.45 -11.68
CA ASP A 115 1.71 -1.76 -12.87
C ASP A 115 2.32 -2.34 -14.17
N ASN A 116 1.92 -1.76 -15.32
CA ASN A 116 2.32 -2.23 -16.65
C ASN A 116 3.79 -1.96 -17.01
N ARG A 117 4.52 -1.15 -16.23
CA ARG A 117 5.95 -0.85 -16.42
C ARG A 117 6.83 -1.95 -15.83
N LYS A 118 6.28 -2.78 -14.98
CA LYS A 118 6.99 -3.84 -14.27
C LYS A 118 6.94 -5.16 -15.04
N THR A 119 7.83 -6.08 -14.71
CA THR A 119 7.98 -7.36 -15.44
C THR A 119 7.30 -8.53 -14.76
N THR A 120 6.91 -8.37 -13.49
CA THR A 120 6.30 -9.42 -12.67
C THR A 120 5.29 -8.83 -11.67
N GLY A 121 4.40 -9.66 -11.11
CA GLY A 121 3.42 -9.26 -10.10
C GLY A 121 2.19 -8.55 -10.66
N ARG A 122 1.97 -8.53 -11.97
CA ARG A 122 0.90 -7.78 -12.64
C ARG A 122 -0.39 -8.59 -12.81
N THR A 123 -0.25 -9.90 -12.94
CA THR A 123 -1.34 -10.81 -13.29
C THR A 123 -1.53 -11.87 -12.22
N ILE A 124 -2.72 -12.52 -12.22
CA ILE A 124 -3.02 -13.59 -11.27
C ILE A 124 -2.00 -14.73 -11.34
N PRO A 125 -1.59 -15.25 -12.53
CA PRO A 125 -0.56 -16.26 -12.60
C PRO A 125 0.80 -15.80 -12.06
N GLU A 126 1.19 -14.55 -12.29
CA GLU A 126 2.44 -13.98 -11.76
C GLU A 126 2.39 -13.86 -10.22
N LEU A 127 1.25 -13.40 -9.67
CA LEU A 127 1.04 -13.34 -8.22
C LEU A 127 1.00 -14.74 -7.59
N GLN A 128 0.39 -15.72 -8.26
CA GLN A 128 0.39 -17.11 -7.78
C GLN A 128 1.81 -17.64 -7.64
N GLN A 129 2.68 -17.42 -8.64
CA GLN A 129 4.09 -17.81 -8.56
C GLN A 129 4.82 -17.13 -7.39
N LEU A 130 4.51 -15.86 -7.12
CA LEU A 130 5.07 -15.15 -5.96
C LEU A 130 4.57 -15.73 -4.63
N PHE A 131 3.27 -16.02 -4.50
CA PHE A 131 2.74 -16.64 -3.29
C PHE A 131 3.22 -18.09 -3.09
N ASP A 132 3.49 -18.82 -4.17
CA ASP A 132 4.14 -20.15 -4.10
C ASP A 132 5.60 -20.00 -3.61
N ALA A 133 6.31 -18.97 -4.07
CA ALA A 133 7.65 -18.67 -3.59
C ALA A 133 7.66 -18.14 -2.14
N PHE A 134 6.62 -17.39 -1.72
CA PHE A 134 6.48 -16.77 -0.40
C PHE A 134 5.16 -17.20 0.28
N PRO A 135 5.04 -18.47 0.73
CA PRO A 135 3.75 -19.04 1.12
C PRO A 135 3.08 -18.39 2.34
N LYS A 136 3.85 -17.68 3.19
CA LYS A 136 3.33 -16.94 4.33
C LYS A 136 3.11 -15.44 4.05
N ALA A 137 3.49 -14.95 2.87
CA ALA A 137 3.33 -13.55 2.54
C ALA A 137 1.86 -13.14 2.50
N THR A 138 1.59 -11.92 2.94
CA THR A 138 0.30 -11.24 2.82
C THR A 138 0.24 -10.44 1.53
N PHE A 139 -0.88 -9.79 1.25
CA PHE A 139 -1.15 -9.11 -0.01
C PHE A 139 -1.50 -7.64 0.21
N CYS A 140 -0.84 -6.76 -0.52
CA CYS A 140 -1.23 -5.39 -0.74
C CYS A 140 -1.84 -5.28 -2.14
N LEU A 141 -3.15 -5.02 -2.24
CA LEU A 141 -3.77 -4.79 -3.54
C LEU A 141 -3.70 -3.29 -3.87
N ASP A 142 -2.85 -2.93 -4.83
CA ASP A 142 -2.85 -1.60 -5.43
C ASP A 142 -3.90 -1.54 -6.55
N LEU A 143 -4.91 -0.69 -6.34
CA LEU A 143 -6.03 -0.52 -7.28
C LEU A 143 -5.64 0.28 -8.52
N GLY A 144 -4.72 1.22 -8.40
CA GLY A 144 -4.21 2.00 -9.50
C GLY A 144 -3.38 1.15 -10.47
N HIS A 145 -2.50 0.32 -9.93
CA HIS A 145 -1.71 -0.66 -10.69
C HIS A 145 -2.63 -1.66 -11.40
N ALA A 146 -3.59 -2.24 -10.66
CA ALA A 146 -4.55 -3.17 -11.24
C ALA A 146 -5.36 -2.55 -12.38
N ARG A 147 -5.78 -1.27 -12.23
CA ARG A 147 -6.53 -0.54 -13.26
C ARG A 147 -5.68 -0.27 -14.51
N GLN A 148 -4.38 -0.05 -14.39
CA GLN A 148 -3.50 0.08 -15.56
C GLN A 148 -3.41 -1.21 -16.37
N ILE A 149 -3.47 -2.37 -15.72
CA ILE A 149 -3.45 -3.68 -16.38
C ILE A 149 -4.83 -3.99 -16.97
N ASP A 150 -5.89 -3.76 -16.20
CA ASP A 150 -7.26 -4.04 -16.61
C ASP A 150 -8.22 -2.93 -16.16
N PRO A 151 -8.54 -1.96 -17.02
CA PRO A 151 -9.45 -0.87 -16.70
C PRO A 151 -10.87 -1.32 -16.30
N THR A 152 -11.27 -2.56 -16.62
CA THR A 152 -12.56 -3.12 -16.19
C THR A 152 -12.60 -3.50 -14.72
N MET A 153 -11.43 -3.62 -14.08
CA MET A 153 -11.21 -4.10 -12.71
C MET A 153 -11.61 -5.57 -12.48
N ALA A 154 -11.92 -6.31 -13.51
CA ALA A 154 -12.23 -7.75 -13.37
C ALA A 154 -11.03 -8.51 -12.79
N SER A 155 -9.81 -8.16 -13.21
CA SER A 155 -8.57 -8.74 -12.67
C SER A 155 -8.40 -8.46 -11.19
N ALA A 156 -8.68 -7.25 -10.71
CA ALA A 156 -8.62 -6.91 -9.28
C ALA A 156 -9.64 -7.73 -8.45
N ILE A 157 -10.86 -7.88 -8.95
CA ILE A 157 -11.88 -8.73 -8.31
C ILE A 157 -11.43 -10.20 -8.25
N LEU A 158 -10.83 -10.71 -9.33
CA LEU A 158 -10.29 -12.07 -9.35
C LEU A 158 -9.09 -12.26 -8.43
N MET A 159 -8.21 -11.22 -8.30
CA MET A 159 -7.13 -11.22 -7.30
C MET A 159 -7.68 -11.31 -5.88
N LEU A 160 -8.73 -10.54 -5.54
CA LEU A 160 -9.39 -10.63 -4.24
C LEU A 160 -10.03 -11.99 -3.99
N ARG A 161 -10.62 -12.61 -5.01
CA ARG A 161 -11.19 -13.97 -4.89
C ARG A 161 -10.12 -15.03 -4.70
N GLY A 162 -8.96 -14.90 -5.34
CA GLY A 162 -7.86 -15.86 -5.25
C GLY A 162 -6.96 -15.68 -4.05
N PHE A 163 -6.76 -14.43 -3.61
CA PHE A 163 -5.77 -14.07 -2.59
C PHE A 163 -6.37 -13.23 -1.45
N GLY A 164 -7.69 -13.08 -1.38
CA GLY A 164 -8.36 -12.25 -0.38
C GLY A 164 -8.07 -12.64 1.07
N ASP A 165 -7.86 -13.93 1.34
CA ASP A 165 -7.47 -14.43 2.67
C ASP A 165 -6.08 -13.91 3.10
N ARG A 166 -5.27 -13.42 2.16
CA ARG A 166 -3.96 -12.82 2.39
C ARG A 166 -4.01 -11.29 2.44
N LEU A 167 -5.16 -10.68 2.08
CA LEU A 167 -5.27 -9.23 1.98
C LEU A 167 -4.94 -8.56 3.30
N ARG A 168 -3.96 -7.66 3.27
CA ARG A 168 -3.49 -6.93 4.45
C ARG A 168 -3.85 -5.46 4.41
N GLN A 169 -3.76 -4.84 3.24
CA GLN A 169 -4.09 -3.44 2.98
C GLN A 169 -4.38 -3.20 1.50
N LEU A 170 -4.92 -2.04 1.19
CA LEU A 170 -5.03 -1.52 -0.16
C LEU A 170 -4.14 -0.29 -0.35
N HIS A 171 -3.53 -0.19 -1.53
CA HIS A 171 -3.03 1.09 -2.04
C HIS A 171 -4.08 1.72 -2.96
N VAL A 172 -4.31 3.02 -2.77
CA VAL A 172 -5.38 3.75 -3.45
C VAL A 172 -4.84 5.04 -4.05
N SER A 173 -4.73 5.07 -5.36
CA SER A 173 -4.44 6.26 -6.15
C SER A 173 -4.86 6.05 -7.60
N GLU A 174 -5.07 7.10 -8.38
CA GLU A 174 -5.10 6.95 -9.83
C GLU A 174 -3.67 6.91 -10.36
N VAL A 175 -3.33 5.90 -11.18
CA VAL A 175 -1.98 5.78 -11.75
C VAL A 175 -2.00 6.26 -13.19
N GLY A 176 -1.22 7.31 -13.46
CA GLY A 176 -1.05 7.88 -14.78
C GLY A 176 -0.19 7.04 -15.72
N PRO A 177 -0.15 7.37 -17.03
CA PRO A 177 0.56 6.54 -18.03
C PRO A 177 2.05 6.37 -17.78
N ARG A 178 2.69 7.30 -17.06
CA ARG A 178 4.11 7.23 -16.68
C ARG A 178 4.32 6.69 -15.28
N GLY A 179 3.24 6.22 -14.60
CA GLY A 179 3.26 5.69 -13.26
C GLY A 179 3.25 6.76 -12.16
N GLU A 180 2.82 7.97 -12.48
CA GLU A 180 2.55 8.99 -11.46
C GLU A 180 1.31 8.60 -10.65
N HIS A 181 1.39 8.70 -9.34
CA HIS A 181 0.25 8.53 -8.45
C HIS A 181 -0.52 9.85 -8.36
N LEU A 182 -1.71 9.88 -8.94
CA LEU A 182 -2.56 11.06 -9.07
C LEU A 182 -3.77 10.98 -8.13
N PRO A 183 -4.38 12.11 -7.76
CA PRO A 183 -5.67 12.13 -7.07
C PRO A 183 -6.75 11.36 -7.84
N LEU A 184 -7.74 10.81 -7.11
CA LEU A 184 -8.79 10.01 -7.74
C LEU A 184 -9.72 10.85 -8.63
N GLY A 185 -9.55 10.73 -9.94
CA GLY A 185 -10.48 11.26 -10.93
C GLY A 185 -11.80 10.46 -11.00
N ALA A 186 -12.80 11.00 -11.68
CA ALA A 186 -14.14 10.40 -11.77
C ALA A 186 -14.12 8.96 -12.32
N THR A 187 -13.24 8.68 -13.30
CA THR A 187 -13.13 7.35 -13.90
C THR A 187 -12.50 6.33 -12.93
N ALA A 188 -11.45 6.74 -12.20
CA ALA A 188 -10.83 5.89 -11.18
C ALA A 188 -11.83 5.56 -10.06
N ARG A 189 -12.55 6.56 -9.55
CA ARG A 189 -13.61 6.38 -8.56
C ARG A 189 -14.67 5.36 -8.98
N SER A 190 -15.19 5.52 -10.21
CA SER A 190 -16.17 4.57 -10.77
C SER A 190 -15.61 3.16 -10.93
N SER A 191 -14.33 3.03 -11.30
CA SER A 191 -13.66 1.73 -11.43
C SER A 191 -13.46 1.07 -10.06
N PHE A 192 -12.95 1.82 -9.08
CA PHE A 192 -12.67 1.30 -7.74
C PHE A 192 -13.94 0.95 -6.96
N ALA A 193 -15.04 1.68 -7.17
CA ALA A 193 -16.34 1.35 -6.58
C ALA A 193 -16.81 -0.08 -6.94
N ARG A 194 -16.42 -0.61 -8.10
CA ARG A 194 -16.74 -2.01 -8.48
C ARG A 194 -16.00 -3.03 -7.63
N VAL A 195 -14.81 -2.68 -7.16
CA VAL A 195 -13.95 -3.54 -6.34
C VAL A 195 -14.29 -3.42 -4.86
N ALA A 196 -14.71 -2.23 -4.42
CA ALA A 196 -14.94 -1.90 -3.02
C ALA A 196 -15.89 -2.89 -2.30
N HIS A 197 -16.89 -3.45 -3.00
CA HIS A 197 -17.80 -4.48 -2.48
C HIS A 197 -17.13 -5.81 -2.10
N HIS A 198 -15.94 -6.06 -2.64
CA HIS A 198 -15.20 -7.30 -2.39
C HIS A 198 -14.10 -7.11 -1.33
N VAL A 199 -13.93 -5.90 -0.82
CA VAL A 199 -12.90 -5.57 0.18
C VAL A 199 -13.49 -5.67 1.58
N PRO A 200 -12.86 -6.38 2.52
CA PRO A 200 -13.28 -6.43 3.92
C PRO A 200 -13.44 -5.03 4.51
N ALA A 201 -14.48 -4.84 5.35
CA ALA A 201 -14.83 -3.52 5.89
C ALA A 201 -13.76 -2.92 6.83
N ASP A 202 -12.88 -3.74 7.35
CA ASP A 202 -11.76 -3.38 8.25
C ASP A 202 -10.40 -3.33 7.57
N CYS A 203 -10.34 -3.61 6.25
CA CYS A 203 -9.08 -3.57 5.50
C CYS A 203 -8.55 -2.13 5.41
N PRO A 204 -7.31 -1.85 5.88
CA PRO A 204 -6.71 -0.52 5.83
C PRO A 204 -6.57 0.02 4.40
N LEU A 205 -6.81 1.33 4.24
CA LEU A 205 -6.60 2.06 3.00
C LEU A 205 -5.40 2.99 3.15
N ILE A 206 -4.39 2.78 2.34
CA ILE A 206 -3.24 3.68 2.23
C ILE A 206 -3.35 4.44 0.91
N ILE A 207 -3.53 5.75 1.01
CA ILE A 207 -3.64 6.63 -0.14
C ILE A 207 -2.23 7.01 -0.60
N GLU A 208 -2.00 6.85 -1.89
CA GLU A 208 -0.72 7.17 -2.53
C GLU A 208 -0.80 8.34 -3.50
N SER A 209 -1.94 9.05 -3.52
CA SER A 209 -2.11 10.26 -4.33
C SER A 209 -1.09 11.33 -3.95
N ILE A 210 -0.31 11.79 -4.92
CA ILE A 210 0.62 12.91 -4.74
C ILE A 210 -0.19 14.19 -4.78
N ILE A 211 -0.44 14.75 -3.60
CA ILE A 211 -1.26 15.94 -3.39
C ILE A 211 -0.56 16.92 -2.44
N PRO A 212 -0.88 18.22 -2.51
CA PRO A 212 -0.45 19.18 -1.50
C PRO A 212 -1.23 18.99 -0.19
N ALA A 213 -0.65 19.43 0.93
CA ALA A 213 -1.21 19.21 2.27
C ALA A 213 -2.65 19.75 2.43
N GLU A 214 -2.96 20.87 1.81
CA GLU A 214 -4.30 21.49 1.82
C GLU A 214 -5.38 20.66 1.11
N SER A 215 -5.01 19.66 0.33
CA SER A 215 -5.92 18.76 -0.40
C SER A 215 -6.21 17.45 0.33
N ILE A 216 -5.59 17.19 1.49
CA ILE A 216 -5.72 15.93 2.22
C ILE A 216 -7.16 15.61 2.57
N GLU A 217 -7.88 16.54 3.19
CA GLU A 217 -9.28 16.32 3.59
C GLU A 217 -10.18 16.04 2.37
N HIS A 218 -9.94 16.73 1.26
CA HIS A 218 -10.67 16.48 0.03
C HIS A 218 -10.41 15.07 -0.51
N GLU A 219 -9.16 14.63 -0.55
CA GLU A 219 -8.82 13.28 -1.05
C GLU A 219 -9.35 12.19 -0.12
N LEU A 220 -9.32 12.41 1.21
CA LEU A 220 -9.97 11.53 2.19
C LEU A 220 -11.47 11.39 1.92
N ASP A 221 -12.18 12.50 1.66
CA ASP A 221 -13.61 12.47 1.33
C ASP A 221 -13.87 11.67 0.05
N VAL A 222 -13.05 11.89 -0.97
CA VAL A 222 -13.17 11.22 -2.26
C VAL A 222 -12.94 9.71 -2.12
N VAL A 223 -11.89 9.30 -1.40
CA VAL A 223 -11.58 7.87 -1.19
C VAL A 223 -12.63 7.23 -0.29
N SER A 224 -12.97 7.86 0.84
CA SER A 224 -14.01 7.34 1.75
C SER A 224 -15.33 7.10 1.02
N ALA A 225 -15.77 8.04 0.20
CA ALA A 225 -17.01 7.91 -0.57
C ALA A 225 -17.02 6.69 -1.51
N VAL A 226 -15.86 6.29 -2.05
CA VAL A 226 -15.74 5.08 -2.90
C VAL A 226 -16.00 3.80 -2.11
N PHE A 227 -15.58 3.76 -0.84
CA PHE A 227 -15.62 2.54 -0.02
C PHE A 227 -16.78 2.51 0.99
N GLU A 228 -17.38 3.67 1.34
CA GLU A 228 -18.50 3.78 2.30
C GLU A 228 -19.87 3.67 1.61
N ALA A 229 -19.99 4.08 0.35
CA ALA A 229 -21.25 4.09 -0.40
C ALA A 229 -21.96 2.70 -0.50
N LEU A 230 -21.39 1.67 0.13
CA LEU A 230 -21.75 0.26 -0.03
C LEU A 230 -22.07 -0.47 1.27
N THR A 231 -22.15 0.23 2.40
CA THR A 231 -22.77 -0.35 3.59
C THR A 231 -24.25 -0.52 3.25
N PRO A 232 -24.81 -1.75 3.14
CA PRO A 232 -26.25 -1.89 2.96
C PRO A 232 -26.91 -1.17 4.14
N GLN A 233 -27.71 -0.15 3.86
CA GLN A 233 -28.71 0.28 4.86
C GLN A 233 -29.40 -1.01 5.29
N ALA A 234 -29.24 -1.37 6.56
CA ALA A 234 -29.98 -2.48 7.16
C ALA A 234 -31.43 -2.28 6.72
N ALA A 235 -31.94 -3.20 5.92
CA ALA A 235 -33.32 -3.20 5.53
C ALA A 235 -34.11 -3.12 6.84
N MET A 236 -34.72 -1.96 7.08
CA MET A 236 -35.69 -1.78 8.15
C MET A 236 -36.84 -2.72 7.79
N ALA A 237 -36.86 -3.90 8.43
CA ALA A 237 -38.01 -4.75 8.53
C ALA A 237 -38.92 -4.22 9.63
#